data_d472dd4e15bd1f13e6adad14e20577d4
#
_entry.id   d472dd4e15bd1f13e6adad14e20577d4
#
_cell.length_a   1.000
_cell.length_b   1.000
_cell.length_c   1.000
_cell.angle_alpha   90.00
_cell.angle_beta   90.00
_cell.angle_gamma   90.00
#
_symmetry.space_group_name_H-M   'P 1'
#
loop_
_entity.id
_entity.type
_entity.pdbx_description
1 polymer ?
#
loop_
_entity_poly.entity_id
_entity_poly.type
_entity_poly.pdbx_seq_one_letter_code
_entity_poly.pdbx_strand_id
1 'polypeptide(L)'
;MRAAERVTVGALLLAGLAWVVRGVWETRLAMAGEPASGPPDQGDGVHRPLTALEDSYHLVTSVGNGVALLCTLLFLAWLWRMRDNARALSGQAPKYAGIWVYLGWIVPFVNLWFPRGIVADAYRTTAPGRKLPMCVNVWWGLWLLGMLSGVGLVYTDSTDEIIARAYQGVWPLLVSDAAVVGAAVAGAFVVRAVTAAQVERIVRGRGAVARGSVGAGARA
;
A
#
# COMPACT_ATOMS: atom_id res chain seq x y z
N MET A 1 -15.51 -10.66 6.02
CA MET A 1 -14.82 -10.16 4.83
C MET A 1 -15.03 -8.66 4.62
N ARG A 2 -16.27 -8.17 4.49
CA ARG A 2 -16.55 -6.74 4.24
C ARG A 2 -16.02 -5.76 5.29
N ALA A 3 -15.97 -6.17 6.57
CA ALA A 3 -15.40 -5.31 7.61
C ALA A 3 -13.88 -5.11 7.42
N ALA A 4 -13.13 -6.19 7.17
CA ALA A 4 -11.69 -6.11 6.89
C ALA A 4 -11.40 -5.29 5.63
N GLU A 5 -12.20 -5.44 4.56
CA GLU A 5 -12.14 -4.60 3.36
C GLU A 5 -12.26 -3.12 3.71
N ARG A 6 -13.33 -2.74 4.44
CA ARG A 6 -13.58 -1.33 4.79
C ARG A 6 -12.46 -0.72 5.62
N VAL A 7 -11.95 -1.48 6.60
CA VAL A 7 -10.84 -1.04 7.45
C VAL A 7 -9.57 -0.85 6.63
N THR A 8 -9.22 -1.81 5.77
CA THR A 8 -8.02 -1.71 4.93
C THR A 8 -8.14 -0.59 3.89
N VAL A 9 -9.31 -0.43 3.26
CA VAL A 9 -9.56 0.69 2.34
C VAL A 9 -9.46 2.03 3.06
N GLY A 10 -10.06 2.15 4.26
CA GLY A 10 -9.95 3.36 5.08
C GLY A 10 -8.50 3.68 5.44
N ALA A 11 -7.70 2.68 5.83
CA ALA A 11 -6.29 2.85 6.14
C ALA A 11 -5.46 3.29 4.92
N LEU A 12 -5.72 2.71 3.74
CA LEU A 12 -5.06 3.12 2.49
C LEU A 12 -5.37 4.58 2.14
N LEU A 13 -6.64 4.99 2.23
CA LEU A 13 -7.04 6.37 1.94
C LEU A 13 -6.46 7.35 2.96
N LEU A 14 -6.40 6.96 4.24
CA LEU A 14 -5.77 7.77 5.29
C LEU A 14 -4.26 7.91 5.05
N ALA A 15 -3.58 6.83 4.67
CA ALA A 15 -2.17 6.89 4.29
C ALA A 15 -1.97 7.80 3.06
N GLY A 16 -2.80 7.68 2.03
CA GLY A 16 -2.76 8.59 0.88
C GLY A 16 -2.95 10.05 1.28
N LEU A 17 -3.89 10.35 2.20
CA LEU A 17 -4.10 11.70 2.72
C LEU A 17 -2.87 12.23 3.47
N ALA A 18 -2.20 11.39 4.27
CA ALA A 18 -0.97 11.78 4.96
C ALA A 18 0.13 12.20 3.97
N TRP A 19 0.26 11.51 2.83
CA TRP A 19 1.20 11.89 1.77
C TRP A 19 0.80 13.18 1.04
N VAL A 20 -0.49 13.43 0.85
CA VAL A 20 -0.96 14.73 0.33
C VAL A 20 -0.56 15.86 1.29
N VAL A 21 -0.78 15.67 2.60
CA VAL A 21 -0.39 16.67 3.61
C VAL A 21 1.12 16.89 3.59
N ARG A 22 1.92 15.82 3.51
CA ARG A 22 3.37 15.89 3.40
C ARG A 22 3.80 16.74 2.19
N GLY A 23 3.27 16.46 0.99
CA GLY A 23 3.58 17.22 -0.23
C GLY A 23 3.21 18.70 -0.14
N VAL A 24 2.13 19.04 0.60
CA VAL A 24 1.80 20.45 0.90
C VAL A 24 2.91 21.10 1.73
N TRP A 25 3.43 20.42 2.76
CA TRP A 25 4.53 20.94 3.58
C TRP A 25 5.83 21.05 2.80
N GLU A 26 6.17 20.09 1.96
CA GLU A 26 7.33 20.14 1.05
C GLU A 26 7.25 21.34 0.11
N THR A 27 6.06 21.60 -0.45
CA THR A 27 5.82 22.79 -1.27
C THR A 27 6.02 24.07 -0.47
N ARG A 28 5.53 24.12 0.79
CA ARG A 28 5.72 25.30 1.68
C ARG A 28 7.18 25.52 2.03
N LEU A 29 7.96 24.45 2.26
CA LEU A 29 9.41 24.54 2.48
C LEU A 29 10.11 25.11 1.23
N ALA A 30 9.80 24.58 0.04
CA ALA A 30 10.35 25.08 -1.22
C ALA A 30 10.02 26.57 -1.46
N MET A 31 8.80 26.99 -1.12
CA MET A 31 8.37 28.39 -1.26
C MET A 31 9.03 29.31 -0.22
N ALA A 32 9.30 28.83 0.97
CA ALA A 32 10.00 29.58 2.00
C ALA A 32 11.49 29.79 1.65
N GLY A 33 12.08 28.86 0.91
CA GLY A 33 13.49 28.84 0.58
C GLY A 33 14.40 28.45 1.74
N GLU A 34 15.62 28.12 1.42
CA GLU A 34 16.63 27.74 2.42
C GLU A 34 17.00 28.95 3.30
N PRO A 35 16.98 28.79 4.63
CA PRO A 35 17.44 29.85 5.55
C PRO A 35 18.91 30.21 5.34
N ALA A 36 19.30 31.45 5.65
CA ALA A 36 20.69 31.90 5.56
C ALA A 36 21.67 31.06 6.43
N SER A 37 21.14 30.35 7.44
CA SER A 37 21.90 29.42 8.29
C SER A 37 22.14 28.04 7.66
N GLY A 38 21.70 27.82 6.42
CA GLY A 38 21.84 26.56 5.71
C GLY A 38 20.77 25.51 6.05
N PRO A 39 20.92 24.25 5.57
CA PRO A 39 20.01 23.15 5.86
C PRO A 39 20.07 22.73 7.35
N PRO A 40 19.07 21.99 7.86
CA PRO A 40 19.08 21.52 9.25
C PRO A 40 20.30 20.67 9.62
N ASP A 41 20.65 19.74 8.76
CA ASP A 41 21.87 18.93 8.86
C ASP A 41 22.98 19.59 8.02
N GLN A 42 24.06 20.00 8.68
CA GLN A 42 25.20 20.69 8.07
C GLN A 42 26.40 19.74 7.83
N GLY A 43 26.20 18.45 8.04
CA GLY A 43 27.25 17.43 7.98
C GLY A 43 28.04 17.30 9.29
N ASP A 44 28.88 16.27 9.38
CA ASP A 44 29.74 15.97 10.52
C ASP A 44 29.01 15.94 11.90
N GLY A 45 27.70 15.65 11.90
CA GLY A 45 26.88 15.64 13.11
C GLY A 45 26.50 17.01 13.66
N VAL A 46 26.73 18.06 12.87
CA VAL A 46 26.37 19.43 13.24
C VAL A 46 24.93 19.71 12.77
N HIS A 47 24.03 19.98 13.69
CA HIS A 47 22.66 20.35 13.42
C HIS A 47 22.38 21.77 13.93
N ARG A 48 21.71 22.58 13.12
CA ARG A 48 21.18 23.88 13.57
C ARG A 48 19.78 23.72 14.17
N PRO A 49 19.31 24.66 14.99
CA PRO A 49 17.92 24.70 15.41
C PRO A 49 16.96 24.76 14.21
N LEU A 50 15.89 23.98 14.28
CA LEU A 50 14.86 23.96 13.26
C LEU A 50 14.04 25.26 13.26
N THR A 51 13.62 25.70 12.10
CA THR A 51 12.58 26.71 11.98
C THR A 51 11.23 26.11 12.35
N ALA A 52 10.24 26.94 12.69
CA ALA A 52 8.90 26.47 13.02
C ALA A 52 8.24 25.67 11.87
N LEU A 53 8.56 25.98 10.61
CA LEU A 53 8.07 25.24 9.45
C LEU A 53 8.72 23.86 9.35
N GLU A 54 10.03 23.76 9.55
CA GLU A 54 10.77 22.49 9.56
C GLU A 54 10.33 21.60 10.72
N ASP A 55 10.16 22.15 11.92
CA ASP A 55 9.67 21.41 13.09
C ASP A 55 8.25 20.86 12.83
N SER A 56 7.38 21.65 12.24
CA SER A 56 6.04 21.19 11.83
C SER A 56 6.10 20.11 10.74
N TYR A 57 7.09 20.14 9.84
CA TYR A 57 7.31 19.09 8.85
C TYR A 57 7.77 17.80 9.51
N HIS A 58 8.65 17.85 10.51
CA HIS A 58 9.03 16.66 11.30
C HIS A 58 7.81 16.01 11.96
N LEU A 59 6.90 16.81 12.54
CA LEU A 59 5.66 16.29 13.10
C LEU A 59 4.79 15.62 12.04
N VAL A 60 4.55 16.29 10.92
CA VAL A 60 3.75 15.76 9.79
C VAL A 60 4.33 14.44 9.28
N THR A 61 5.65 14.37 9.08
CA THR A 61 6.34 13.16 8.62
C THR A 61 6.23 12.03 9.65
N SER A 62 6.42 12.33 10.93
CA SER A 62 6.33 11.34 12.01
C SER A 62 4.92 10.74 12.11
N VAL A 63 3.89 11.58 12.07
CA VAL A 63 2.49 11.13 12.06
C VAL A 63 2.19 10.33 10.78
N GLY A 64 2.64 10.82 9.62
CA GLY A 64 2.48 10.14 8.34
C GLY A 64 3.10 8.75 8.33
N ASN A 65 4.31 8.60 8.85
CA ASN A 65 5.01 7.32 8.99
C ASN A 65 4.25 6.35 9.92
N GLY A 66 3.71 6.85 11.03
CA GLY A 66 2.85 6.06 11.93
C GLY A 66 1.58 5.55 11.22
N VAL A 67 0.93 6.41 10.45
CA VAL A 67 -0.24 6.04 9.63
C VAL A 67 0.14 5.01 8.55
N ALA A 68 1.28 5.18 7.89
CA ALA A 68 1.77 4.24 6.88
C ALA A 68 2.08 2.87 7.47
N LEU A 69 2.70 2.82 8.65
CA LEU A 69 2.96 1.58 9.37
C LEU A 69 1.66 0.85 9.71
N LEU A 70 0.68 1.56 10.28
CA LEU A 70 -0.63 0.99 10.57
C LEU A 70 -1.33 0.48 9.30
N CYS A 71 -1.29 1.26 8.21
CA CYS A 71 -1.82 0.85 6.92
C CYS A 71 -1.15 -0.43 6.41
N THR A 72 0.17 -0.53 6.51
CA THR A 72 0.94 -1.72 6.11
C THR A 72 0.50 -2.94 6.91
N LEU A 73 0.39 -2.85 8.23
CA LEU A 73 -0.06 -3.96 9.07
C LEU A 73 -1.49 -4.43 8.72
N LEU A 74 -2.40 -3.49 8.51
CA LEU A 74 -3.79 -3.80 8.12
C LEU A 74 -3.88 -4.41 6.71
N PHE A 75 -3.08 -3.92 5.77
CA PHE A 75 -3.00 -4.47 4.41
C PHE A 75 -2.43 -5.89 4.41
N LEU A 76 -1.36 -6.15 5.15
CA LEU A 76 -0.76 -7.49 5.29
C LEU A 76 -1.72 -8.47 5.97
N ALA A 77 -2.42 -8.05 7.03
CA ALA A 77 -3.44 -8.85 7.68
C ALA A 77 -4.61 -9.18 6.73
N TRP A 78 -5.05 -8.21 5.93
CA TRP A 78 -6.06 -8.44 4.88
C TRP A 78 -5.53 -9.39 3.81
N LEU A 79 -4.31 -9.21 3.30
CA LEU A 79 -3.72 -10.05 2.26
C LEU A 79 -3.56 -11.50 2.72
N TRP A 80 -3.10 -11.71 3.96
CA TRP A 80 -3.04 -13.04 4.58
C TRP A 80 -4.41 -13.71 4.57
N ARG A 81 -5.45 -13.01 5.04
CA ARG A 81 -6.82 -13.55 5.07
C ARG A 81 -7.35 -13.85 3.67
N MET A 82 -7.07 -12.99 2.68
CA MET A 82 -7.51 -13.22 1.29
C MET A 82 -6.84 -14.45 0.69
N ARG A 83 -5.56 -14.67 0.99
CA ARG A 83 -4.81 -15.84 0.58
C ARG A 83 -5.40 -17.13 1.19
N ASP A 84 -5.64 -17.15 2.48
CA ASP A 84 -6.20 -18.32 3.18
C ASP A 84 -7.62 -18.62 2.71
N ASN A 85 -8.43 -17.60 2.50
CA ASN A 85 -9.76 -17.76 1.92
C ASN A 85 -9.71 -18.34 0.48
N ALA A 86 -8.77 -17.85 -0.35
CA ALA A 86 -8.60 -18.37 -1.71
C ALA A 86 -8.24 -19.86 -1.68
N ARG A 87 -7.35 -20.29 -0.78
CA ARG A 87 -7.03 -21.69 -0.54
C ARG A 87 -8.25 -22.50 -0.13
N ALA A 88 -9.01 -22.03 0.87
CA ALA A 88 -10.21 -22.73 1.36
C ALA A 88 -11.29 -22.84 0.29
N LEU A 89 -11.46 -21.83 -0.57
CA LEU A 89 -12.46 -21.81 -1.64
C LEU A 89 -12.10 -22.65 -2.86
N SER A 90 -10.81 -22.85 -3.12
CA SER A 90 -10.35 -23.58 -4.31
C SER A 90 -9.92 -25.01 -4.03
N GLY A 91 -9.56 -25.32 -2.77
CA GLY A 91 -8.89 -26.58 -2.42
C GLY A 91 -7.44 -26.68 -2.93
N GLN A 92 -6.94 -25.65 -3.60
CA GLN A 92 -5.58 -25.62 -4.19
C GLN A 92 -4.58 -24.97 -3.24
N ALA A 93 -3.34 -25.49 -3.22
CA ALA A 93 -2.25 -24.83 -2.50
C ALA A 93 -1.91 -23.51 -3.19
N PRO A 94 -1.72 -22.40 -2.44
CA PRO A 94 -1.26 -21.14 -2.99
C PRO A 94 0.13 -21.30 -3.63
N LYS A 95 0.35 -20.59 -4.73
CA LYS A 95 1.65 -20.60 -5.45
C LYS A 95 2.81 -20.12 -4.57
N TYR A 96 2.55 -19.16 -3.67
CA TYR A 96 3.55 -18.61 -2.77
C TYR A 96 3.35 -19.15 -1.35
N ALA A 97 4.42 -19.58 -0.68
CA ALA A 97 4.36 -19.95 0.73
C ALA A 97 3.91 -18.77 1.60
N GLY A 98 3.24 -19.04 2.74
CA GLY A 98 2.65 -17.99 3.57
C GLY A 98 3.62 -16.94 4.06
N ILE A 99 4.87 -17.34 4.37
CA ILE A 99 5.91 -16.43 4.82
C ILE A 99 6.19 -15.29 3.82
N TRP A 100 5.99 -15.52 2.52
CA TRP A 100 6.20 -14.51 1.49
C TRP A 100 5.17 -13.36 1.51
N VAL A 101 4.05 -13.52 2.21
CA VAL A 101 3.13 -12.41 2.47
C VAL A 101 3.83 -11.28 3.23
N TYR A 102 4.81 -11.61 4.06
CA TYR A 102 5.60 -10.66 4.86
C TYR A 102 6.98 -10.43 4.23
N LEU A 103 7.77 -11.49 4.03
CA LEU A 103 9.13 -11.38 3.50
C LEU A 103 9.19 -10.84 2.07
N GLY A 104 8.14 -11.02 1.28
CA GLY A 104 8.06 -10.49 -0.08
C GLY A 104 8.14 -8.95 -0.14
N TRP A 105 7.99 -8.24 0.98
CA TRP A 105 8.10 -6.78 1.06
C TRP A 105 9.47 -6.31 1.55
N ILE A 106 10.22 -7.17 2.22
CA ILE A 106 11.47 -6.82 2.91
C ILE A 106 12.68 -7.30 2.11
N VAL A 107 12.58 -8.50 1.49
CA VAL A 107 13.70 -9.11 0.76
C VAL A 107 13.97 -8.32 -0.52
N PRO A 108 15.17 -7.75 -0.71
CA PRO A 108 15.55 -7.04 -1.92
C PRO A 108 15.34 -7.93 -3.17
N PHE A 109 15.08 -7.34 -4.31
CA PHE A 109 14.73 -7.99 -5.59
C PHE A 109 13.41 -8.77 -5.56
N VAL A 110 13.15 -9.63 -4.54
CA VAL A 110 11.87 -10.35 -4.38
C VAL A 110 10.72 -9.36 -4.26
N ASN A 111 10.95 -8.26 -3.55
CA ASN A 111 10.02 -7.16 -3.38
C ASN A 111 9.54 -6.55 -4.72
N LEU A 112 10.28 -6.70 -5.81
CA LEU A 112 9.91 -6.13 -7.10
C LEU A 112 8.74 -6.86 -7.79
N TRP A 113 8.39 -8.09 -7.42
CA TRP A 113 7.31 -8.85 -8.08
C TRP A 113 6.47 -9.74 -7.17
N PHE A 114 6.99 -10.19 -6.00
CA PHE A 114 6.25 -11.09 -5.11
C PHE A 114 4.95 -10.50 -4.58
N PRO A 115 4.90 -9.25 -4.05
CA PRO A 115 3.66 -8.69 -3.51
C PRO A 115 2.54 -8.65 -4.56
N ARG A 116 2.85 -8.19 -5.78
CA ARG A 116 1.92 -8.24 -6.91
C ARG A 116 1.54 -9.67 -7.26
N GLY A 117 2.51 -10.59 -7.27
CA GLY A 117 2.32 -12.01 -7.55
C GLY A 117 1.35 -12.66 -6.58
N ILE A 118 1.48 -12.40 -5.28
CA ILE A 118 0.60 -12.93 -4.22
C ILE A 118 -0.83 -12.42 -4.38
N VAL A 119 -1.01 -11.12 -4.64
CA VAL A 119 -2.34 -10.53 -4.90
C VAL A 119 -2.97 -11.14 -6.16
N ALA A 120 -2.19 -11.28 -7.24
CA ALA A 120 -2.66 -11.87 -8.48
C ALA A 120 -3.02 -13.34 -8.34
N ASP A 121 -2.26 -14.11 -7.54
CA ASP A 121 -2.54 -15.51 -7.24
C ASP A 121 -3.85 -15.66 -6.46
N ALA A 122 -4.02 -14.88 -5.38
CA ALA A 122 -5.25 -14.86 -4.60
C ALA A 122 -6.49 -14.53 -5.45
N TYR A 123 -6.37 -13.59 -6.39
CA TYR A 123 -7.46 -13.24 -7.30
C TYR A 123 -7.77 -14.35 -8.30
N ARG A 124 -6.74 -14.85 -9.02
CA ARG A 124 -6.90 -15.88 -10.07
C ARG A 124 -7.43 -17.20 -9.51
N THR A 125 -6.95 -17.60 -8.34
CA THR A 125 -7.42 -18.80 -7.65
C THR A 125 -8.89 -18.69 -7.26
N THR A 126 -9.35 -17.46 -6.89
CA THR A 126 -10.74 -17.20 -6.53
C THR A 126 -11.64 -17.08 -7.76
N ALA A 127 -11.18 -16.45 -8.83
CA ALA A 127 -11.93 -16.17 -10.04
C ALA A 127 -11.24 -16.76 -11.28
N PRO A 128 -11.18 -18.11 -11.42
CA PRO A 128 -10.55 -18.76 -12.56
C PRO A 128 -11.19 -18.33 -13.87
N GLY A 129 -10.38 -18.10 -14.89
CA GLY A 129 -10.81 -17.65 -16.22
C GLY A 129 -11.08 -16.15 -16.34
N ARG A 130 -11.10 -15.37 -15.25
CA ARG A 130 -11.19 -13.91 -15.31
C ARG A 130 -9.82 -13.27 -15.50
N LYS A 131 -9.77 -12.21 -16.33
CA LYS A 131 -8.59 -11.38 -16.48
C LYS A 131 -8.28 -10.66 -15.16
N LEU A 132 -6.99 -10.53 -14.85
CA LEU A 132 -6.54 -9.77 -13.67
C LEU A 132 -7.00 -8.30 -13.82
N PRO A 133 -7.64 -7.70 -12.81
CA PRO A 133 -8.04 -6.31 -12.85
C PRO A 133 -6.85 -5.39 -13.07
N MET A 134 -7.01 -4.38 -13.93
CA MET A 134 -5.93 -3.44 -14.27
C MET A 134 -5.42 -2.67 -13.05
N CYS A 135 -6.30 -2.42 -12.06
CA CYS A 135 -5.91 -1.76 -10.81
C CYS A 135 -4.76 -2.46 -10.08
N VAL A 136 -4.58 -3.78 -10.24
CA VAL A 136 -3.45 -4.51 -9.63
C VAL A 136 -2.12 -4.08 -10.26
N ASN A 137 -2.08 -3.88 -11.58
CA ASN A 137 -0.88 -3.44 -12.27
C ASN A 137 -0.60 -1.95 -12.01
N VAL A 138 -1.64 -1.12 -12.01
CA VAL A 138 -1.53 0.31 -11.71
C VAL A 138 -1.04 0.53 -10.28
N TRP A 139 -1.67 -0.13 -9.31
CA TRP A 139 -1.22 -0.11 -7.91
C TRP A 139 0.24 -0.46 -7.77
N TRP A 140 0.65 -1.55 -8.42
CA TRP A 140 2.01 -2.06 -8.31
C TRP A 140 3.02 -1.12 -8.97
N GLY A 141 2.72 -0.63 -10.18
CA GLY A 141 3.59 0.31 -10.89
C GLY A 141 3.78 1.62 -10.13
N LEU A 142 2.70 2.18 -9.58
CA LEU A 142 2.77 3.40 -8.78
C LEU A 142 3.52 3.20 -7.45
N TRP A 143 3.33 2.04 -6.80
CA TRP A 143 4.08 1.70 -5.59
C TRP A 143 5.58 1.57 -5.87
N LEU A 144 5.97 0.91 -6.97
CA LEU A 144 7.37 0.82 -7.39
C LEU A 144 7.94 2.19 -7.74
N LEU A 145 7.18 3.04 -8.43
CA LEU A 145 7.60 4.40 -8.74
C LEU A 145 7.87 5.20 -7.46
N GLY A 146 6.96 5.17 -6.50
CA GLY A 146 7.16 5.83 -5.20
C GLY A 146 8.38 5.29 -4.45
N MET A 147 8.56 3.96 -4.43
CA MET A 147 9.68 3.32 -3.76
C MET A 147 11.04 3.65 -4.40
N LEU A 148 11.11 3.69 -5.74
CA LEU A 148 12.36 3.91 -6.48
C LEU A 148 12.72 5.39 -6.60
N SER A 149 11.78 6.31 -6.34
CA SER A 149 12.03 7.76 -6.43
C SER A 149 12.76 8.34 -5.21
N GLY A 150 13.29 7.50 -4.32
CA GLY A 150 14.10 7.95 -3.17
C GLY A 150 13.32 8.15 -1.87
N VAL A 151 12.01 7.88 -1.84
CA VAL A 151 11.22 7.76 -0.58
C VAL A 151 11.39 6.32 -0.08
N GLY A 152 12.61 5.98 0.28
CA GLY A 152 13.06 4.61 0.38
C GLY A 152 12.45 3.81 1.53
N LEU A 153 11.99 2.59 1.23
CA LEU A 153 11.77 1.52 2.20
C LEU A 153 13.09 0.85 2.67
N VAL A 154 14.22 1.13 2.01
CA VAL A 154 15.50 0.48 2.28
C VAL A 154 16.57 1.47 2.76
N TYR A 155 16.52 2.71 2.31
CA TYR A 155 17.31 3.82 2.82
C TYR A 155 16.34 4.97 3.05
N THR A 156 15.86 5.11 4.27
CA THR A 156 15.10 6.28 4.66
C THR A 156 16.08 7.45 4.76
N ASP A 157 16.01 8.35 3.79
CA ASP A 157 16.60 9.67 3.98
C ASP A 157 16.09 10.24 5.32
N SER A 158 16.97 10.87 6.07
CA SER A 158 16.55 11.57 7.27
C SER A 158 15.53 12.66 6.90
N THR A 159 14.69 13.05 7.84
CA THR A 159 13.73 14.14 7.57
C THR A 159 14.47 15.43 7.20
N ASP A 160 15.66 15.65 7.77
CA ASP A 160 16.51 16.81 7.47
C ASP A 160 17.05 16.78 6.05
N GLU A 161 17.44 15.60 5.51
CA GLU A 161 17.81 15.46 4.11
C GLU A 161 16.66 15.75 3.16
N ILE A 162 15.44 15.34 3.51
CA ILE A 162 14.25 15.64 2.70
C ILE A 162 13.95 17.14 2.72
N ILE A 163 14.10 17.81 3.87
CA ILE A 163 13.99 19.26 3.99
C ILE A 163 15.02 19.96 3.08
N ALA A 164 16.29 19.54 3.13
CA ALA A 164 17.33 20.09 2.29
C ALA A 164 17.03 19.91 0.78
N ARG A 165 16.51 18.74 0.40
CA ARG A 165 16.06 18.51 -1.00
C ARG A 165 14.87 19.38 -1.38
N ALA A 166 13.92 19.61 -0.47
CA ALA A 166 12.77 20.47 -0.76
C ALA A 166 13.21 21.89 -1.10
N TYR A 167 14.27 22.41 -0.44
CA TYR A 167 14.86 23.71 -0.75
C TYR A 167 15.58 23.75 -2.10
N GLN A 168 16.25 22.65 -2.48
CA GLN A 168 16.98 22.55 -3.74
C GLN A 168 16.05 22.30 -4.94
N GLY A 169 14.97 21.55 -4.76
CA GLY A 169 14.02 21.25 -5.82
C GLY A 169 12.93 20.25 -5.38
N VAL A 170 11.72 20.74 -5.19
CA VAL A 170 10.59 19.97 -4.64
C VAL A 170 10.01 18.95 -5.62
N TRP A 171 10.17 19.12 -6.92
CA TRP A 171 9.48 18.30 -7.92
C TRP A 171 9.70 16.78 -7.80
N PRO A 172 10.95 16.28 -7.58
CA PRO A 172 11.14 14.83 -7.39
C PRO A 172 10.37 14.28 -6.17
N LEU A 173 10.28 15.05 -5.09
CA LEU A 173 9.54 14.68 -3.89
C LEU A 173 8.03 14.61 -4.19
N LEU A 174 7.48 15.63 -4.84
CA LEU A 174 6.06 15.67 -5.22
C LEU A 174 5.67 14.56 -6.20
N VAL A 175 6.54 14.19 -7.13
CA VAL A 175 6.31 13.04 -8.04
C VAL A 175 6.25 11.75 -7.26
N SER A 176 7.15 11.55 -6.31
CA SER A 176 7.15 10.39 -5.42
C SER A 176 5.89 10.34 -4.55
N ASP A 177 5.53 11.44 -3.91
CA ASP A 177 4.33 11.53 -3.09
C ASP A 177 3.06 11.28 -3.89
N ALA A 178 2.96 11.86 -5.10
CA ALA A 178 1.85 11.61 -6.01
C ALA A 178 1.75 10.14 -6.42
N ALA A 179 2.88 9.46 -6.63
CA ALA A 179 2.91 8.03 -6.92
C ALA A 179 2.41 7.20 -5.72
N VAL A 180 2.79 7.54 -4.49
CA VAL A 180 2.31 6.87 -3.27
C VAL A 180 0.81 7.11 -3.06
N VAL A 181 0.32 8.34 -3.27
CA VAL A 181 -1.12 8.66 -3.22
C VAL A 181 -1.89 7.85 -4.26
N GLY A 182 -1.39 7.81 -5.51
CA GLY A 182 -1.98 7.01 -6.56
C GLY A 182 -1.98 5.51 -6.25
N ALA A 183 -0.89 5.00 -5.66
CA ALA A 183 -0.80 3.62 -5.20
C ALA A 183 -1.82 3.33 -4.08
N ALA A 184 -2.03 4.24 -3.14
CA ALA A 184 -3.02 4.09 -2.08
C ALA A 184 -4.46 4.00 -2.65
N VAL A 185 -4.80 4.86 -3.59
CA VAL A 185 -6.10 4.85 -4.29
C VAL A 185 -6.28 3.56 -5.11
N ALA A 186 -5.29 3.22 -5.95
CA ALA A 186 -5.33 1.99 -6.75
C ALA A 186 -5.38 0.73 -5.85
N GLY A 187 -4.65 0.72 -4.73
CA GLY A 187 -4.68 -0.31 -3.71
C GLY A 187 -6.07 -0.50 -3.08
N ALA A 188 -6.80 0.59 -2.85
CA ALA A 188 -8.18 0.51 -2.38
C ALA A 188 -9.10 -0.21 -3.40
N PHE A 189 -8.91 0.03 -4.71
CA PHE A 189 -9.61 -0.72 -5.75
C PHE A 189 -9.18 -2.20 -5.80
N VAL A 190 -7.88 -2.50 -5.59
CA VAL A 190 -7.38 -3.88 -5.50
C VAL A 190 -8.07 -4.63 -4.35
N VAL A 191 -8.11 -4.03 -3.16
CA VAL A 191 -8.76 -4.61 -1.97
C VAL A 191 -10.23 -4.92 -2.26
N ARG A 192 -10.95 -3.99 -2.86
CA ARG A 192 -12.36 -4.17 -3.25
C ARG A 192 -12.53 -5.27 -4.28
N ALA A 193 -11.71 -5.29 -5.34
CA ALA A 193 -11.82 -6.27 -6.42
C ALA A 193 -11.57 -7.69 -5.95
N VAL A 194 -10.52 -7.93 -5.14
CA VAL A 194 -10.21 -9.25 -4.59
C VAL A 194 -11.29 -9.70 -3.62
N THR A 195 -11.74 -8.83 -2.72
CA THR A 195 -12.80 -9.17 -1.75
C THR A 195 -14.13 -9.46 -2.46
N ALA A 196 -14.50 -8.67 -3.46
CA ALA A 196 -15.73 -8.90 -4.24
C ALA A 196 -15.72 -10.25 -4.96
N ALA A 197 -14.59 -10.62 -5.58
CA ALA A 197 -14.43 -11.93 -6.24
C ALA A 197 -14.63 -13.09 -5.26
N GLN A 198 -14.10 -12.98 -4.04
CA GLN A 198 -14.28 -14.01 -3.00
C GLN A 198 -15.72 -14.11 -2.52
N VAL A 199 -16.37 -12.99 -2.25
CA VAL A 199 -17.78 -12.95 -1.83
C VAL A 199 -18.66 -13.56 -2.91
N GLU A 200 -18.46 -13.22 -4.18
CA GLU A 200 -19.22 -13.78 -5.31
C GLU A 200 -19.09 -15.30 -5.39
N ARG A 201 -17.86 -15.83 -5.22
CA ARG A 201 -17.62 -17.27 -5.24
C ARG A 201 -18.35 -18.01 -4.10
N ILE A 202 -18.33 -17.43 -2.90
CA ILE A 202 -19.07 -18.00 -1.73
C ILE A 202 -20.57 -18.04 -1.99
N VAL A 203 -21.15 -16.96 -2.52
CA VAL A 203 -22.59 -16.88 -2.81
C VAL A 203 -22.98 -17.91 -3.87
N ARG A 204 -22.20 -18.05 -4.93
CA ARG A 204 -22.42 -19.07 -5.98
C ARG A 204 -22.36 -20.49 -5.41
N GLY A 205 -21.38 -20.80 -4.59
CA GLY A 205 -21.23 -22.11 -3.96
C GLY A 205 -22.43 -22.47 -3.10
N ARG A 206 -22.92 -21.53 -2.27
CA ARG A 206 -24.12 -21.73 -1.43
C ARG A 206 -25.39 -21.97 -2.27
N GLY A 207 -25.56 -21.22 -3.36
CA GLY A 207 -26.70 -21.40 -4.27
C GLY A 207 -26.70 -22.73 -5.02
N ALA A 208 -25.54 -23.30 -5.32
CA ALA A 208 -25.41 -24.63 -5.92
C ALA A 208 -25.82 -25.75 -4.95
N VAL A 209 -25.36 -25.67 -3.68
CA VAL A 209 -25.73 -26.64 -2.63
C VAL A 209 -27.24 -26.62 -2.36
N ALA A 210 -27.84 -25.44 -2.23
CA ALA A 210 -29.27 -25.31 -1.99
C ALA A 210 -30.12 -25.92 -3.13
N ARG A 211 -29.71 -25.76 -4.39
CA ARG A 211 -30.40 -26.37 -5.54
C ARG A 211 -30.25 -27.89 -5.59
N GLY A 212 -29.07 -28.40 -5.22
CA GLY A 212 -28.83 -29.85 -5.15
C GLY A 212 -29.69 -30.55 -4.10
N SER A 213 -29.91 -29.95 -2.93
CA SER A 213 -30.72 -30.51 -1.86
C SER A 213 -32.22 -30.56 -2.21
N VAL A 214 -32.75 -29.55 -2.94
CA VAL A 214 -34.16 -29.54 -3.40
C VAL A 214 -34.39 -30.61 -4.47
N GLY A 215 -33.44 -30.83 -5.38
CA GLY A 215 -33.54 -31.87 -6.43
C GLY A 215 -33.44 -33.30 -5.89
N ALA A 216 -32.76 -33.54 -4.78
CA ALA A 216 -32.67 -34.86 -4.13
C ALA A 216 -33.96 -35.23 -3.36
N GLY A 217 -34.60 -34.26 -2.70
CA GLY A 217 -35.86 -34.46 -2.00
C GLY A 217 -37.09 -34.67 -2.90
N ALA A 218 -37.02 -34.25 -4.17
CA ALA A 218 -38.12 -34.44 -5.14
C ALA A 218 -38.10 -35.81 -5.85
N ARG A 219 -37.10 -36.64 -5.59
CA ARG A 219 -36.91 -37.98 -6.18
C ARG A 219 -37.11 -39.13 -5.17
N ALA A 220 -37.34 -38.81 -3.91
CA ALA A 220 -37.74 -39.74 -2.86
C ALA A 220 -39.27 -39.71 -2.63
#